data_0937c98c67a82308d828b73f30006d44
#
_entry.id   0937c98c67a82308d828b73f30006d44
#
_cell.length_a   1.000
_cell.length_b   1.000
_cell.length_c   1.000
_cell.angle_alpha   90.00
_cell.angle_beta   90.00
_cell.angle_gamma   90.00
#
_symmetry.space_group_name_H-M   'P 1'
#
loop_
_entity.id
_entity.type
_entity.pdbx_description
1 polymer ?
#
loop_
_entity_poly.entity_id
_entity_poly.type
_entity_poly.pdbx_seq_one_letter_code
_entity_poly.pdbx_strand_id
1 'polypeptide(L)'
;VCSSDLICKDHPLAEKEMISMEDLRSYPYLVYEQGNNNSFYFSEEFISMLDFPKSIQVRDRATLFNLVIGLNGFTVSSGVIDQKLNGSSIIAKPLDVDKTMRIGIIKKKNIIFSRYASYYVEALRRHL
;
A
#
# COMPACT_ATOMS: atom_id res chain seq x y z
N VAL A 1 -1.38 11.61 -0.97
CA VAL A 1 -2.01 10.43 -1.61
C VAL A 1 -2.99 9.83 -0.64
N CYS A 2 -4.25 9.63 -1.05
CA CYS A 2 -5.24 8.95 -0.22
C CYS A 2 -4.81 7.50 0.03
N SER A 3 -5.11 6.98 1.20
CA SER A 3 -4.92 5.56 1.47
C SER A 3 -5.91 4.75 0.64
N SER A 4 -5.42 3.69 0.01
CA SER A 4 -6.23 2.79 -0.80
C SER A 4 -6.04 1.37 -0.35
N ASP A 5 -7.10 0.60 -0.45
CA ASP A 5 -7.09 -0.82 -0.21
C ASP A 5 -6.77 -1.57 -1.50
N LEU A 6 -5.84 -2.50 -1.46
CA LEU A 6 -5.51 -3.39 -2.57
C LEU A 6 -6.17 -4.74 -2.33
N ILE A 7 -7.08 -5.08 -3.21
CA ILE A 7 -7.85 -6.33 -3.18
C ILE A 7 -7.79 -7.04 -4.54
N CYS A 8 -8.17 -8.30 -4.58
CA CYS A 8 -8.41 -9.01 -5.83
C CYS A 8 -9.59 -8.36 -6.58
N LYS A 9 -9.53 -8.28 -7.90
CA LYS A 9 -10.64 -7.79 -8.73
C LYS A 9 -11.95 -8.55 -8.53
N ASP A 10 -11.86 -9.84 -8.16
CA ASP A 10 -13.00 -10.72 -7.91
C ASP A 10 -13.39 -10.76 -6.41
N HIS A 11 -12.83 -9.86 -5.60
CA HIS A 11 -13.12 -9.76 -4.17
C HIS A 11 -14.57 -9.31 -3.94
N PRO A 12 -15.28 -9.83 -2.92
CA PRO A 12 -16.67 -9.41 -2.63
C PRO A 12 -16.87 -7.90 -2.44
N LEU A 13 -15.82 -7.18 -2.03
CA LEU A 13 -15.86 -5.72 -1.88
C LEU A 13 -15.48 -4.94 -3.16
N ALA A 14 -15.15 -5.62 -4.26
CA ALA A 14 -14.70 -4.96 -5.48
C ALA A 14 -15.78 -4.08 -6.13
N GLU A 15 -17.08 -4.40 -5.93
CA GLU A 15 -18.21 -3.62 -6.41
C GLU A 15 -18.44 -2.29 -5.64
N LYS A 16 -17.89 -2.16 -4.42
CA LYS A 16 -18.04 -0.94 -3.63
C LYS A 16 -17.23 0.22 -4.23
N GLU A 17 -17.79 1.40 -4.24
CA GLU A 17 -17.07 2.61 -4.64
C GLU A 17 -16.01 3.01 -3.60
N MET A 18 -16.31 2.81 -2.31
CA MET A 18 -15.44 3.10 -1.17
C MET A 18 -15.58 1.97 -0.14
N ILE A 19 -14.46 1.58 0.47
CA ILE A 19 -14.40 0.50 1.46
C ILE A 19 -14.23 1.11 2.85
N SER A 20 -15.03 0.69 3.81
CA SER A 20 -14.88 1.08 5.21
C SER A 20 -14.00 0.11 5.98
N MET A 21 -13.45 0.56 7.11
CA MET A 21 -12.67 -0.30 8.00
C MET A 21 -13.48 -1.48 8.56
N GLU A 22 -14.79 -1.29 8.74
CA GLU A 22 -15.68 -2.35 9.22
C GLU A 22 -15.88 -3.44 8.17
N ASP A 23 -15.98 -3.07 6.89
CA ASP A 23 -16.06 -4.04 5.78
C ASP A 23 -14.85 -5.00 5.76
N LEU A 24 -13.67 -4.49 6.11
CA LEU A 24 -12.41 -5.23 6.06
C LEU A 24 -12.23 -6.23 7.21
N ARG A 25 -12.93 -6.08 8.32
CA ARG A 25 -12.74 -6.92 9.53
C ARG A 25 -12.95 -8.41 9.29
N SER A 26 -13.77 -8.77 8.33
CA SER A 26 -14.06 -10.17 8.00
C SER A 26 -12.97 -10.85 7.18
N TYR A 27 -12.07 -10.07 6.56
CA TYR A 27 -11.06 -10.52 5.61
C TYR A 27 -9.65 -10.52 6.21
N PRO A 28 -8.72 -11.37 5.70
CA PRO A 28 -7.34 -11.38 6.16
C PRO A 28 -6.59 -10.12 5.74
N TYR A 29 -5.96 -9.46 6.69
CA TYR A 29 -5.04 -8.35 6.45
C TYR A 29 -3.63 -8.87 6.17
N LEU A 30 -3.10 -8.57 4.99
CA LEU A 30 -1.74 -8.92 4.58
C LEU A 30 -0.84 -7.71 4.81
N VAL A 31 0.18 -7.87 5.64
CA VAL A 31 1.08 -6.78 6.06
C VAL A 31 2.54 -7.19 5.86
N TYR A 32 3.39 -6.24 5.49
CA TYR A 32 4.82 -6.49 5.42
C TYR A 32 5.45 -6.62 6.81
N GLU A 33 6.35 -7.59 6.95
CA GLU A 33 7.22 -7.68 8.12
C GLU A 33 8.17 -6.47 8.14
N GLN A 34 8.04 -5.64 9.14
CA GLN A 34 8.78 -4.38 9.26
C GLN A 34 10.14 -4.52 9.96
N GLY A 35 10.59 -5.73 10.28
CA GLY A 35 11.83 -5.98 11.03
C GLY A 35 11.80 -5.47 12.48
N ASN A 36 12.93 -5.55 13.19
CA ASN A 36 13.02 -5.24 14.62
C ASN A 36 13.08 -3.73 14.96
N ASN A 37 13.16 -2.86 13.96
CA ASN A 37 13.29 -1.40 14.13
C ASN A 37 11.97 -0.67 13.85
N ASN A 38 10.85 -1.27 14.22
CA ASN A 38 9.52 -0.72 14.03
C ASN A 38 9.32 0.56 14.86
N SER A 39 9.74 1.67 14.31
CA SER A 39 9.22 2.96 14.74
C SER A 39 7.94 3.24 13.94
N PHE A 40 6.89 3.64 14.63
CA PHE A 40 5.64 4.17 14.05
C PHE A 40 5.87 5.14 12.88
N TYR A 41 6.96 5.91 12.94
CA TYR A 41 7.31 6.92 11.93
C TYR A 41 7.93 6.35 10.65
N PHE A 42 8.34 5.08 10.64
CA PHE A 42 8.98 4.42 9.50
C PHE A 42 8.14 3.30 8.91
N SER A 43 6.92 3.11 9.42
CA SER A 43 5.99 2.15 8.87
C SER A 43 5.52 2.62 7.49
N GLU A 44 5.72 1.81 6.46
CA GLU A 44 5.16 2.04 5.14
C GLU A 44 3.63 1.92 5.15
N GLU A 45 3.09 1.22 6.13
CA GLU A 45 1.68 0.95 6.29
C GLU A 45 1.12 1.71 7.48
N PHE A 46 0.35 2.73 7.19
CA PHE A 46 -0.27 3.57 8.20
C PHE A 46 -1.27 2.83 9.10
N ILE A 47 -1.80 1.70 8.63
CA ILE A 47 -2.84 0.91 9.29
C ILE A 47 -2.27 -0.34 10.00
N SER A 48 -0.97 -0.56 9.93
CA SER A 48 -0.30 -1.69 10.61
C SER A 48 -0.53 -1.75 12.13
N MET A 49 -1.06 -0.67 12.72
CA MET A 49 -1.39 -0.57 14.13
C MET A 49 -2.86 -0.88 14.45
N LEU A 50 -3.70 -1.14 13.46
CA LEU A 50 -5.06 -1.58 13.70
C LEU A 50 -5.05 -3.07 13.97
N ASP A 51 -5.62 -3.43 15.10
CA ASP A 51 -5.73 -4.81 15.55
C ASP A 51 -6.77 -5.55 14.72
N PHE A 52 -6.34 -6.03 13.53
CA PHE A 52 -7.16 -6.91 12.73
C PHE A 52 -7.08 -8.33 13.28
N PRO A 53 -8.21 -8.98 13.57
CA PRO A 53 -8.22 -10.32 14.17
C PRO A 53 -7.59 -11.39 13.27
N LYS A 54 -7.50 -11.11 11.97
CA LYS A 54 -6.89 -11.99 10.97
C LYS A 54 -5.78 -11.24 10.26
N SER A 55 -4.57 -11.24 10.80
CA SER A 55 -3.39 -10.61 10.21
C SER A 55 -2.36 -11.64 9.82
N ILE A 56 -1.78 -11.50 8.62
CA ILE A 56 -0.73 -12.37 8.08
C ILE A 56 0.45 -11.50 7.69
N GLN A 57 1.62 -11.73 8.30
CA GLN A 57 2.86 -11.03 7.95
C GLN A 57 3.58 -11.74 6.81
N VAL A 58 4.04 -10.97 5.84
CA VAL A 58 4.79 -11.45 4.67
C VAL A 58 6.06 -10.63 4.48
N ARG A 59 7.04 -11.20 3.77
CA ARG A 59 8.36 -10.55 3.55
C ARG A 59 8.55 -10.01 2.15
N ASP A 60 7.74 -10.43 1.21
CA ASP A 60 7.88 -10.03 -0.19
C ASP A 60 6.54 -9.77 -0.87
N ARG A 61 6.61 -8.96 -1.94
CA ARG A 61 5.43 -8.51 -2.68
C ARG A 61 4.73 -9.65 -3.43
N ALA A 62 5.47 -10.60 -3.97
CA ALA A 62 4.88 -11.68 -4.75
C ALA A 62 4.02 -12.58 -3.85
N THR A 63 4.55 -12.96 -2.69
CA THR A 63 3.79 -13.70 -1.67
C THR A 63 2.58 -12.89 -1.19
N LEU A 64 2.73 -11.59 -0.93
CA LEU A 64 1.62 -10.73 -0.52
C LEU A 64 0.50 -10.77 -1.54
N PHE A 65 0.77 -10.54 -2.82
CA PHE A 65 -0.25 -10.51 -3.86
C PHE A 65 -0.90 -11.87 -4.09
N ASN A 66 -0.12 -12.96 -4.03
CA ASN A 66 -0.67 -14.32 -4.14
C ASN A 66 -1.65 -14.62 -3.00
N LEU A 67 -1.33 -14.19 -1.78
CA LEU A 67 -2.22 -14.38 -0.63
C LEU A 67 -3.43 -13.44 -0.66
N VAL A 68 -3.29 -12.19 -1.12
CA VAL A 68 -4.43 -11.29 -1.36
C VAL A 68 -5.43 -11.94 -2.30
N ILE A 69 -4.95 -12.56 -3.40
CA ILE A 69 -5.82 -13.24 -4.36
C ILE A 69 -6.38 -14.55 -3.76
N GLY A 70 -5.49 -15.39 -3.21
CA GLY A 70 -5.85 -16.76 -2.80
C GLY A 70 -6.73 -16.85 -1.56
N LEU A 71 -6.69 -15.84 -0.69
CA LEU A 71 -7.44 -15.81 0.58
C LEU A 71 -8.58 -14.78 0.59
N ASN A 72 -8.83 -14.11 -0.52
CA ASN A 72 -9.68 -12.90 -0.53
C ASN A 72 -9.26 -11.92 0.57
N GLY A 73 -7.95 -11.71 0.70
CA GLY A 73 -7.38 -10.79 1.67
C GLY A 73 -7.25 -9.38 1.10
N PHE A 74 -6.72 -8.51 1.93
CA PHE A 74 -6.46 -7.13 1.55
C PHE A 74 -5.12 -6.63 2.11
N THR A 75 -4.60 -5.57 1.49
CA THR A 75 -3.47 -4.80 2.02
C THR A 75 -3.68 -3.33 1.75
N VAL A 76 -3.19 -2.47 2.64
CA VAL A 76 -3.36 -1.02 2.51
C VAL A 76 -2.09 -0.39 1.98
N SER A 77 -2.22 0.44 0.95
CA SER A 77 -1.09 1.11 0.32
C SER A 77 -1.47 2.48 -0.26
N SER A 78 -0.58 3.07 -1.04
CA SER A 78 -0.85 4.33 -1.75
C SER A 78 -1.90 4.22 -2.86
N GLY A 79 -2.30 3.00 -3.24
CA GLY A 79 -3.21 2.76 -4.37
C GLY A 79 -2.57 2.92 -5.75
N VAL A 80 -1.29 3.30 -5.81
CA VAL A 80 -0.57 3.39 -7.08
C VAL A 80 -0.09 2.01 -7.48
N ILE A 81 -0.73 1.42 -8.48
CA ILE A 81 -0.41 0.10 -8.99
C ILE A 81 -0.26 0.15 -10.52
N ASP A 82 0.86 -0.32 -11.04
CA ASP A 82 1.07 -0.45 -12.48
C ASP A 82 0.61 -1.83 -12.94
N GLN A 83 -0.44 -1.86 -13.75
CA GLN A 83 -1.02 -3.10 -14.27
C GLN A 83 -0.06 -3.87 -15.19
N LYS A 84 0.87 -3.20 -15.87
CA LYS A 84 1.86 -3.86 -16.73
C LYS A 84 2.87 -4.67 -15.91
N LEU A 85 3.17 -4.21 -14.68
CA LEU A 85 4.12 -4.87 -13.78
C LEU A 85 3.44 -5.87 -12.83
N ASN A 86 2.19 -5.62 -12.44
CA ASN A 86 1.51 -6.40 -11.40
C ASN A 86 0.32 -7.22 -11.94
N GLY A 87 0.03 -7.12 -13.23
CA GLY A 87 -1.16 -7.76 -13.82
C GLY A 87 -2.45 -7.02 -13.45
N SER A 88 -3.57 -7.54 -13.95
CA SER A 88 -4.90 -6.94 -13.76
C SER A 88 -5.70 -7.58 -12.63
N SER A 89 -5.11 -8.50 -11.87
CA SER A 89 -5.83 -9.26 -10.83
C SER A 89 -5.97 -8.50 -9.52
N ILE A 90 -5.14 -7.48 -9.28
CA ILE A 90 -5.20 -6.62 -8.10
C ILE A 90 -5.72 -5.24 -8.52
N ILE A 91 -6.68 -4.74 -7.76
CA ILE A 91 -7.26 -3.41 -7.94
C ILE A 91 -7.07 -2.58 -6.67
N ALA A 92 -7.02 -1.27 -6.83
CA ALA A 92 -7.01 -0.31 -5.73
C ALA A 92 -8.40 0.27 -5.54
N LYS A 93 -8.91 0.26 -4.31
CA LYS A 93 -10.18 0.85 -3.93
C LYS A 93 -9.96 1.95 -2.89
N PRO A 94 -10.65 3.09 -2.99
CA PRO A 94 -10.58 4.12 -1.97
C PRO A 94 -11.00 3.57 -0.60
N LEU A 95 -10.22 3.91 0.42
CA LEU A 95 -10.51 3.54 1.80
C LEU A 95 -11.10 4.75 2.54
N ASP A 96 -12.21 4.53 3.25
CA ASP A 96 -12.86 5.55 4.06
C ASP A 96 -12.09 5.76 5.38
N VAL A 97 -10.99 6.51 5.27
CA VAL A 97 -10.17 6.90 6.41
C VAL A 97 -9.74 8.35 6.25
N ASP A 98 -9.85 9.12 7.31
CA ASP A 98 -9.41 10.52 7.35
C ASP A 98 -7.89 10.63 7.51
N LYS A 99 -7.17 9.88 6.69
CA LYS A 99 -5.70 9.79 6.75
C LYS A 99 -5.10 9.71 5.36
N THR A 100 -4.06 10.52 5.15
CA THR A 100 -3.32 10.56 3.90
C THR A 100 -1.89 10.09 4.08
N MET A 101 -1.41 9.28 3.15
CA MET A 101 -0.01 8.89 3.08
C MET A 101 0.81 10.04 2.48
N ARG A 102 1.87 10.46 3.17
CA ARG A 102 2.83 11.43 2.63
C ARG A 102 4.03 10.70 2.04
N ILE A 103 4.21 10.87 0.73
CA ILE A 103 5.38 10.34 0.03
C ILE A 103 6.35 11.50 -0.20
N GLY A 104 7.61 11.31 0.16
CA GLY A 104 8.61 12.36 0.05
C GLY A 104 10.00 11.81 -0.30
N ILE A 105 10.92 12.72 -0.59
CA ILE A 105 12.31 12.41 -0.90
C ILE A 105 13.19 12.91 0.23
N ILE A 106 13.96 12.00 0.82
CA ILE A 106 14.96 12.34 1.83
C ILE A 106 16.31 12.50 1.14
N LYS A 107 16.98 13.63 1.33
CA LYS A 107 18.34 13.87 0.84
C LYS A 107 19.24 14.41 1.95
N LYS A 108 20.53 14.12 1.86
CA LYS A 108 21.51 14.73 2.75
C LYS A 108 21.53 16.25 2.52
N LYS A 109 21.59 17.02 3.61
CA LYS A 109 21.73 18.48 3.56
C LYS A 109 22.95 18.85 2.71
N ASN A 110 22.83 19.86 1.85
CA ASN A 110 23.89 20.37 0.97
C ASN A 110 24.34 19.42 -0.16
N ILE A 111 23.65 18.33 -0.43
CA ILE A 111 23.91 17.54 -1.65
C ILE A 111 23.26 18.23 -2.87
N ILE A 112 24.07 18.41 -3.92
CA ILE A 112 23.56 18.78 -5.24
C ILE A 112 23.20 17.50 -5.97
N PHE A 113 21.99 17.43 -6.48
CA PHE A 113 21.58 16.27 -7.27
C PHE A 113 22.38 16.17 -8.56
N SER A 114 22.79 14.97 -8.91
CA SER A 114 23.28 14.69 -10.25
C SER A 114 22.14 14.94 -11.28
N ARG A 115 22.52 15.11 -12.55
CA ARG A 115 21.55 15.26 -13.64
C ARG A 115 20.50 14.15 -13.66
N TYR A 116 20.91 12.91 -13.44
CA TYR A 116 20.01 11.76 -13.40
C TYR A 116 19.09 11.78 -12.19
N ALA A 117 19.60 12.10 -11.02
CA ALA A 117 18.79 12.25 -9.81
C ALA A 117 17.72 13.36 -9.97
N SER A 118 18.09 14.49 -10.61
CA SER A 118 17.15 15.57 -10.90
C SER A 118 16.04 15.11 -11.85
N TYR A 119 16.38 14.40 -12.93
CA TYR A 119 15.37 13.83 -13.84
C TYR A 119 14.45 12.82 -13.18
N TYR A 120 14.97 11.97 -12.30
CA TYR A 120 14.18 11.02 -11.54
C TYR A 120 13.18 11.71 -10.63
N VAL A 121 13.64 12.71 -9.87
CA VAL A 121 12.76 13.50 -8.99
C VAL A 121 11.68 14.23 -9.78
N GLU A 122 12.02 14.77 -10.94
CA GLU A 122 11.06 15.44 -11.81
C GLU A 122 10.04 14.45 -12.38
N ALA A 123 10.47 13.26 -12.79
CA ALA A 123 9.58 12.19 -13.23
C ALA A 123 8.60 11.79 -12.12
N LEU A 124 9.08 11.58 -10.89
CA LEU A 124 8.21 11.28 -9.75
C LEU A 124 7.15 12.35 -9.52
N ARG A 125 7.51 13.64 -9.60
CA ARG A 125 6.56 14.75 -9.43
C ARG A 125 5.45 14.78 -10.48
N ARG A 126 5.67 14.23 -11.66
CA ARG A 126 4.65 14.15 -12.72
C ARG A 126 3.63 13.04 -12.50
N HIS A 127 3.93 12.11 -11.59
CA HIS A 127 3.05 10.97 -11.27
C HIS A 127 2.30 11.15 -9.93
N LEU A 128 2.55 12.25 -9.23
CA LEU A 128 1.84 12.65 -8.01
C LEU A 128 0.80 13.73 -8.30
#